data_0ba3a3b669b5ec949c3976d09b3ada1d
#
_entry.id   0ba3a3b669b5ec949c3976d09b3ada1d
#
_cell.length_a   1.000
_cell.length_b   1.000
_cell.length_c   1.000
_cell.angle_alpha   90.00
_cell.angle_beta   90.00
_cell.angle_gamma   90.00
#
_symmetry.space_group_name_H-M   'P 1'
#
loop_
_entity.id
_entity.type
_entity.pdbx_description
1 polymer ?
#
loop_
_entity_poly.entity_id
_entity_poly.type
_entity_poly.pdbx_seq_one_letter_code
_entity_poly.pdbx_strand_id
1 'polypeptide(L)'
;GSRGLGDVYKRQPVTTTDQAEDHPMLDINGNPYLLTESKTVIGRGSGCDIVIDDPGISRKHLEIDLTPNGVIARDLGSTNGTYVEGHQVPAATLLDGNTITIGRTRILFWASSREQE
;
A
#
# COMPACT_ATOMS: atom_id res chain seq x y z
N GLY A 1 27.31 -27.75 -1.42
CA GLY A 1 26.90 -27.42 -0.98
C GLY A 1 26.67 -27.44 -0.95
N SER A 2 27.01 -27.69 -0.84
CA SER A 2 26.49 -27.45 -0.36
C SER A 2 26.07 -27.28 -0.27
N ARG A 3 26.29 -27.49 -0.32
CA ARG A 3 25.54 -27.11 0.20
C ARG A 3 24.83 -26.89 0.29
N GLY A 4 25.27 -27.36 0.09
CA GLY A 4 24.35 -26.87 0.59
C GLY A 4 23.58 -26.78 0.37
N LEU A 5 23.64 -27.02 0.24
CA LEU A 5 22.73 -26.66 0.33
C LEU A 5 22.00 -26.32 0.42
N GLY A 6 22.32 -26.57 0.22
CA GLY A 6 21.50 -25.99 0.69
C GLY A 6 20.89 -25.70 0.53
N ASP A 7 21.05 -25.81 0.51
CA ASP A 7 20.31 -25.32 0.67
C ASP A 7 19.62 -25.12 0.31
N VAL A 8 19.89 -25.41 0.03
CA VAL A 8 19.14 -24.96 0.04
C VAL A 8 18.28 -24.81 -0.16
N TYR A 9 18.15 -24.91 -0.27
CA TYR A 9 17.23 -24.45 -0.06
C TYR A 9 16.57 -24.10 -0.13
N LYS A 10 16.61 -24.28 -0.49
CA LYS A 10 15.92 -23.71 -0.17
C LYS A 10 15.36 -23.22 -0.55
N ARG A 11 15.73 -23.38 -0.78
CA ARG A 11 15.18 -22.62 -0.81
C ARG A 11 14.81 -22.24 -1.61
N GLN A 12 15.09 -22.23 -2.01
CA GLN A 12 14.74 -21.56 -2.40
C GLN A 12 14.29 -21.07 -2.96
N PRO A 13 14.38 -21.18 -3.25
CA PRO A 13 14.10 -20.38 -3.61
C PRO A 13 13.79 -19.76 -4.06
N VAL A 14 13.80 -19.69 -4.20
CA VAL A 14 13.59 -18.90 -4.24
C VAL A 14 13.55 -18.15 -4.62
N THR A 15 13.84 -18.14 -4.87
CA THR A 15 13.95 -17.30 -4.95
C THR A 15 13.75 -16.61 -5.32
N THR A 16 14.02 -16.37 -5.48
CA THR A 16 13.84 -15.47 -5.68
C THR A 16 13.14 -14.95 -5.65
N THR A 17 12.91 -15.06 -5.91
CA THR A 17 11.97 -14.37 -5.45
C THR A 17 11.97 -13.54 -4.25
N ASP A 18 12.89 -13.51 -3.64
CA ASP A 18 12.98 -12.78 -2.47
C ASP A 18 12.57 -11.40 -2.56
N GLN A 19 12.93 -10.70 -3.58
CA GLN A 19 12.59 -9.33 -3.75
C GLN A 19 11.12 -9.16 -3.88
N ALA A 20 10.47 -10.12 -4.40
CA ALA A 20 9.03 -10.02 -4.62
C ALA A 20 8.27 -9.93 -3.34
N GLU A 21 8.87 -10.33 -2.24
CA GLU A 21 8.14 -10.31 -0.99
C GLU A 21 8.31 -9.05 -0.21
N ASP A 22 9.13 -8.13 -0.72
CA ASP A 22 9.41 -6.91 0.01
C ASP A 22 8.66 -5.75 -0.62
N HIS A 23 7.33 -5.86 -0.61
CA HIS A 23 6.46 -4.83 -1.17
C HIS A 23 5.83 -4.02 -0.06
N PRO A 24 5.59 -2.74 -0.29
CA PRO A 24 4.76 -1.98 0.63
C PRO A 24 3.36 -2.56 0.71
N MET A 25 2.68 -2.31 1.79
CA MET A 25 1.39 -2.91 2.06
C MET A 25 0.46 -1.88 2.66
N LEU A 26 -0.82 -2.00 2.30
CA LEU A 26 -1.88 -1.24 2.94
C LEU A 26 -2.76 -2.21 3.71
N ASP A 27 -3.11 -1.83 4.95
CA ASP A 27 -4.05 -2.58 5.74
C ASP A 27 -5.34 -1.78 5.79
N ILE A 28 -6.37 -2.28 5.15
CA ILE A 28 -7.65 -1.61 5.07
C ILE A 28 -8.68 -2.49 5.76
N ASN A 29 -9.17 -2.01 6.92
CA ASN A 29 -10.17 -2.74 7.71
C ASN A 29 -9.74 -4.17 8.03
N GLY A 30 -8.44 -4.36 8.29
CA GLY A 30 -7.92 -5.67 8.61
C GLY A 30 -7.55 -6.51 7.41
N ASN A 31 -7.72 -6.00 6.21
CA ASN A 31 -7.40 -6.72 4.97
C ASN A 31 -6.13 -6.17 4.37
N PRO A 32 -5.11 -7.01 4.21
CA PRO A 32 -3.85 -6.53 3.64
C PRO A 32 -3.90 -6.48 2.11
N TYR A 33 -3.32 -5.43 1.55
CA TYR A 33 -3.21 -5.25 0.10
C TYR A 33 -1.77 -4.93 -0.22
N LEU A 34 -1.11 -5.80 -0.95
CA LEU A 34 0.27 -5.54 -1.35
C LEU A 34 0.30 -4.58 -2.52
N LEU A 35 1.22 -3.62 -2.46
CA LEU A 35 1.38 -2.63 -3.51
C LEU A 35 2.44 -3.14 -4.47
N THR A 36 2.00 -3.72 -5.58
CA THR A 36 2.91 -4.32 -6.56
C THR A 36 3.00 -3.53 -7.84
N GLU A 37 2.12 -2.54 -8.02
CA GLU A 37 2.10 -1.71 -9.22
C GLU A 37 2.69 -0.36 -8.91
N SER A 38 3.17 0.33 -9.93
CA SER A 38 3.72 1.66 -9.73
C SER A 38 2.66 2.65 -9.27
N LYS A 39 1.39 2.41 -9.62
CA LYS A 39 0.29 3.26 -9.20
C LYS A 39 -0.89 2.40 -8.81
N THR A 40 -1.51 2.73 -7.69
CA THR A 40 -2.69 2.04 -7.19
C THR A 40 -3.74 3.09 -6.90
N VAL A 41 -4.91 2.96 -7.51
CA VAL A 41 -6.01 3.90 -7.31
C VAL A 41 -7.00 3.30 -6.34
N ILE A 42 -7.38 4.07 -5.35
CA ILE A 42 -8.32 3.64 -4.30
C ILE A 42 -9.53 4.55 -4.33
N GLY A 43 -10.69 3.97 -4.33
CA GLY A 43 -11.91 4.73 -4.32
C GLY A 43 -13.14 3.85 -4.23
N ARG A 44 -14.29 4.46 -4.41
CA ARG A 44 -15.55 3.75 -4.33
C ARG A 44 -16.00 3.21 -5.70
N GLY A 45 -15.41 3.70 -6.76
CA GLY A 45 -15.81 3.33 -8.11
C GLY A 45 -15.23 1.98 -8.51
N SER A 46 -15.97 1.28 -9.36
CA SER A 46 -15.56 -0.07 -9.78
C SER A 46 -14.31 -0.06 -10.66
N GLY A 47 -13.89 1.10 -11.16
CA GLY A 47 -12.67 1.18 -11.96
C GLY A 47 -11.41 1.37 -11.15
N CYS A 48 -11.51 1.40 -9.82
CA CYS A 48 -10.34 1.54 -8.96
C CYS A 48 -9.65 0.20 -8.75
N ASP A 49 -8.36 0.25 -8.46
CA ASP A 49 -7.61 -0.97 -8.15
C ASP A 49 -8.04 -1.55 -6.82
N ILE A 50 -8.34 -0.69 -5.85
CA ILE A 50 -8.89 -1.10 -4.58
C ILE A 50 -10.22 -0.38 -4.41
N VAL A 51 -11.28 -1.14 -4.29
CA VAL A 51 -12.63 -0.58 -4.15
C VAL A 51 -13.06 -0.69 -2.71
N ILE A 52 -13.44 0.45 -2.12
CA ILE A 52 -13.91 0.50 -0.74
C ILE A 52 -15.34 1.02 -0.75
N ASP A 53 -16.24 0.27 -0.14
CA ASP A 53 -17.65 0.61 -0.09
C ASP A 53 -17.92 1.54 1.10
N ASP A 54 -17.54 2.79 0.95
CA ASP A 54 -17.68 3.81 1.98
C ASP A 54 -18.28 5.04 1.31
N PRO A 55 -19.47 5.49 1.72
CA PRO A 55 -20.11 6.63 1.08
C PRO A 55 -19.32 7.93 1.21
N GLY A 56 -18.39 8.01 2.17
CA GLY A 56 -17.51 9.17 2.30
C GLY A 56 -16.34 9.18 1.37
N ILE A 57 -16.15 8.13 0.56
CA ILE A 57 -15.05 8.01 -0.36
C ILE A 57 -15.52 8.35 -1.77
N SER A 58 -14.77 9.19 -2.47
CA SER A 58 -15.06 9.53 -3.85
C SER A 58 -14.76 8.36 -4.77
N ARG A 59 -15.33 8.37 -5.96
CA ARG A 59 -15.15 7.26 -6.89
C ARG A 59 -13.68 7.00 -7.20
N LYS A 60 -12.90 8.05 -7.40
CA LYS A 60 -11.44 7.98 -7.47
C LYS A 60 -10.93 8.94 -6.43
N HIS A 61 -10.50 8.43 -5.31
CA HIS A 61 -10.19 9.25 -4.15
C HIS A 61 -8.71 9.46 -3.97
N LEU A 62 -7.95 8.39 -4.05
CA LEU A 62 -6.57 8.38 -3.63
C LEU A 62 -5.73 7.56 -4.60
N GLU A 63 -4.53 8.03 -4.90
CA GLU A 63 -3.60 7.29 -5.71
C GLU A 63 -2.33 7.07 -4.90
N ILE A 64 -1.85 5.85 -4.86
CA ILE A 64 -0.60 5.52 -4.19
C ILE A 64 0.45 5.30 -5.27
N ASP A 65 1.48 6.13 -5.28
CA ASP A 65 2.56 6.05 -6.25
C ASP A 65 3.80 5.46 -5.61
N LEU A 66 4.31 4.40 -6.22
CA LEU A 66 5.59 3.82 -5.79
C LEU A 66 6.69 4.46 -6.62
N THR A 67 7.58 5.18 -5.97
CA THR A 67 8.69 5.85 -6.67
C THR A 67 10.01 5.39 -6.08
N PRO A 68 11.12 5.60 -6.80
CA PRO A 68 12.43 5.25 -6.24
C PRO A 68 12.76 6.01 -4.96
N ASN A 69 12.13 7.14 -4.74
CA ASN A 69 12.38 7.97 -3.56
C ASN A 69 11.38 7.72 -2.44
N GLY A 70 10.44 6.80 -2.62
CA GLY A 70 9.48 6.48 -1.59
C GLY A 70 8.09 6.29 -2.16
N VAL A 71 7.14 6.18 -1.25
CA VAL A 71 5.74 5.95 -1.61
C VAL A 71 4.97 7.23 -1.35
N ILE A 72 4.22 7.68 -2.33
CA ILE A 72 3.49 8.95 -2.24
C ILE A 72 2.01 8.68 -2.32
N ALA A 73 1.26 9.24 -1.36
CA ALA A 73 -0.19 9.23 -1.40
C ALA A 73 -0.65 10.54 -2.00
N ARG A 74 -1.52 10.47 -3.00
CA ARG A 74 -1.97 11.67 -3.71
C ARG A 74 -3.49 11.69 -3.77
N ASP A 75 -4.08 12.80 -3.32
CA ASP A 75 -5.52 12.99 -3.40
C ASP A 75 -5.90 13.30 -4.85
N LEU A 76 -6.93 12.65 -5.34
CA LEU A 76 -7.38 12.81 -6.72
C LEU A 76 -8.56 13.76 -6.84
N GLY A 77 -8.56 14.83 -6.05
CA GLY A 77 -9.64 15.80 -6.09
C GLY A 77 -10.89 15.30 -5.38
N SER A 78 -10.71 14.59 -4.29
CA SER A 78 -11.82 14.00 -3.58
C SER A 78 -12.71 15.06 -2.92
N THR A 79 -13.96 14.70 -2.69
CA THR A 79 -14.92 15.59 -2.04
C THR A 79 -14.57 15.85 -0.59
N ASN A 80 -14.19 14.82 0.13
CA ASN A 80 -13.93 14.92 1.57
C ASN A 80 -12.47 15.02 1.95
N GLY A 81 -11.56 14.87 0.99
CA GLY A 81 -10.14 15.04 1.24
C GLY A 81 -9.45 13.76 1.69
N THR A 82 -8.15 13.81 1.69
CA THR A 82 -7.29 12.72 2.15
C THR A 82 -6.48 13.23 3.33
N TYR A 83 -6.47 12.46 4.41
CA TYR A 83 -5.79 12.83 5.63
C TYR A 83 -4.67 11.84 5.93
N VAL A 84 -3.50 12.37 6.24
CA VAL A 84 -2.37 11.53 6.66
C VAL A 84 -1.99 11.98 8.06
N GLU A 85 -2.02 11.05 9.01
CA GLU A 85 -1.75 11.32 10.42
C GLU A 85 -2.62 12.46 10.94
N GLY A 86 -3.86 12.51 10.48
CA GLY A 86 -4.82 13.49 10.94
C GLY A 86 -4.76 14.84 10.23
N HIS A 87 -3.85 15.00 9.26
CA HIS A 87 -3.70 16.27 8.55
C HIS A 87 -4.15 16.11 7.11
N GLN A 88 -5.02 17.02 6.66
CA GLN A 88 -5.48 17.00 5.29
C GLN A 88 -4.36 17.44 4.37
N VAL A 89 -4.04 16.62 3.37
CA VAL A 89 -2.94 16.90 2.46
C VAL A 89 -3.36 16.60 1.02
N PRO A 90 -2.88 17.38 0.04
CA PRO A 90 -3.11 17.02 -1.36
C PRO A 90 -2.21 15.88 -1.80
N ALA A 91 -1.05 15.75 -1.16
CA ALA A 91 -0.13 14.65 -1.41
C ALA A 91 0.84 14.59 -0.25
N ALA A 92 1.34 13.40 0.03
CA ALA A 92 2.30 13.23 1.12
C ALA A 92 3.16 12.00 0.85
N THR A 93 4.41 12.06 1.26
CA THR A 93 5.28 10.90 1.25
C THR A 93 4.95 10.06 2.48
N LEU A 94 4.65 8.81 2.26
CA LEU A 94 4.24 7.91 3.35
C LEU A 94 5.45 7.32 4.04
N LEU A 95 5.37 7.24 5.36
CA LEU A 95 6.38 6.60 6.18
C LEU A 95 5.76 5.35 6.78
N ASP A 96 6.63 4.43 7.16
CA ASP A 96 6.18 3.17 7.74
C ASP A 96 5.28 3.44 8.96
N GLY A 97 4.12 2.82 8.96
CA GLY A 97 3.17 2.99 10.06
C GLY A 97 2.26 4.19 9.96
N ASN A 98 2.35 4.96 8.86
CA ASN A 98 1.44 6.10 8.69
C ASN A 98 0.00 5.64 8.52
N THR A 99 -0.92 6.44 9.03
CA THR A 99 -2.35 6.19 8.87
C THR A 99 -2.91 7.18 7.87
N ILE A 100 -3.59 6.67 6.85
CA ILE A 100 -4.27 7.49 5.86
C ILE A 100 -5.77 7.34 6.12
N THR A 101 -6.47 8.46 6.16
CA THR A 101 -7.92 8.43 6.36
C THR A 101 -8.60 9.01 5.14
N ILE A 102 -9.51 8.25 4.56
CA ILE A 102 -10.36 8.72 3.47
C ILE A 102 -11.79 8.32 3.82
N GLY A 103 -12.70 9.28 3.73
CA GLY A 103 -14.06 9.04 4.19
C GLY A 103 -14.06 8.63 5.65
N ARG A 104 -14.62 7.48 5.94
CA ARG A 104 -14.64 6.90 7.28
C ARG A 104 -13.68 5.75 7.44
N THR A 105 -12.85 5.52 6.44
CA THR A 105 -11.97 4.37 6.38
C THR A 105 -10.55 4.77 6.73
N ARG A 106 -9.93 4.00 7.61
CA ARG A 106 -8.52 4.19 7.95
C ARG A 106 -7.70 3.14 7.24
N ILE A 107 -6.60 3.59 6.66
CA ILE A 107 -5.68 2.75 5.93
C ILE A 107 -4.33 2.86 6.60
N LEU A 108 -3.78 1.72 7.02
CA LEU A 108 -2.43 1.70 7.60
C LEU A 108 -1.44 1.38 6.50
N PHE A 109 -0.39 2.18 6.42
CA PHE A 109 0.66 1.96 5.44
C PHE A 109 1.88 1.33 6.09
N TRP A 110 2.37 0.27 5.47
CA TRP A 110 3.60 -0.39 5.90
C TRP A 110 4.58 -0.36 4.73
N ALA A 111 5.80 0.10 4.99
CA ALA A 111 6.79 0.24 3.93
C ALA A 111 7.23 -1.10 3.37
N SER A 112 7.12 -2.16 4.17
CA SER A 112 7.52 -3.48 3.74
C SER A 112 6.63 -4.52 4.40
N SER A 113 6.14 -5.47 3.59
CA SER A 113 5.31 -6.54 4.13
C SER A 113 6.11 -7.47 5.03
N ARG A 114 7.44 -7.46 4.91
CA ARG A 114 8.28 -8.31 5.74
C ARG A 114 8.35 -7.83 7.17
N GLU A 115 8.01 -6.55 7.39
CA GLU A 115 8.03 -5.99 8.72
C GLU A 115 6.89 -6.51 9.58
N GLN A 116 5.98 -7.24 9.00
CA GLN A 116 4.81 -7.69 9.72
C GLN A 116 5.04 -8.95 10.53
N GLU A 117 6.19 -9.47 10.54
CA GLU A 117 6.45 -10.68 11.29
C GLU A 117 6.44 -10.48 12.80
#